data_d4f3a854418e0a770ced8db41f71dafd
#
_entry.id   d4f3a854418e0a770ced8db41f71dafd
#
_cell.length_a   1.000
_cell.length_b   1.000
_cell.length_c   1.000
_cell.angle_alpha   90.00
_cell.angle_beta   90.00
_cell.angle_gamma   90.00
#
_symmetry.space_group_name_H-M   'P 1'
#
loop_
_entity.id
_entity.type
_entity.pdbx_description
1 polymer ?
#
loop_
_entity_poly.entity_id
_entity_poly.type
_entity_poly.pdbx_seq_one_letter_code
_entity_poly.pdbx_strand_id
1 'polypeptide(L)'
;MNWDDKGYLLSKNRYNENSIIAEVFTQNYGKISGIIFGGTSKKIKNYLQIGNKIHVNYNSKSSNRIGYFKVEIVKATTPIYFDNSIKLCCITSAMHLVKLLTAEAQSNNDIYILVDEFFDLLTHDNWIEEYIFWELKLLKLLGYDLELKKMVEKEVIEGE
;
A
#
# COMPACT_ATOMS: atom_id res chain seq x y z
N MET A 1 4.05 19.57 -14.15
CA MET A 1 4.37 19.24 -12.74
C MET A 1 5.39 18.13 -12.76
N ASN A 2 6.49 18.28 -12.04
CA ASN A 2 7.57 17.29 -12.01
C ASN A 2 8.10 17.18 -10.57
N TRP A 3 8.16 15.96 -10.03
CA TRP A 3 8.64 15.66 -8.69
C TRP A 3 9.09 14.20 -8.61
N ASP A 4 9.82 13.87 -7.56
CA ASP A 4 10.19 12.50 -7.22
C ASP A 4 9.90 12.20 -5.75
N ASP A 5 9.58 10.95 -5.45
CA ASP A 5 9.26 10.50 -4.11
C ASP A 5 9.38 8.98 -3.99
N LYS A 6 9.34 8.49 -2.75
CA LYS A 6 9.29 7.06 -2.44
C LYS A 6 7.87 6.68 -2.03
N GLY A 7 7.44 5.50 -2.44
CA GLY A 7 6.11 5.02 -2.09
C GLY A 7 5.97 3.52 -2.23
N TYR A 8 4.80 3.04 -1.84
CA TYR A 8 4.42 1.63 -1.95
C TYR A 8 3.48 1.42 -3.12
N LEU A 9 3.75 0.41 -3.93
CA LEU A 9 2.86 0.03 -5.03
C LEU A 9 1.57 -0.56 -4.48
N LEU A 10 0.46 0.11 -4.74
CA LEU A 10 -0.87 -0.32 -4.31
C LEU A 10 -1.59 -1.17 -5.35
N SER A 11 -1.46 -0.80 -6.60
CA SER A 11 -2.09 -1.54 -7.71
C SER A 11 -1.37 -1.28 -9.03
N LYS A 12 -1.60 -2.19 -9.98
CA LYS A 12 -1.13 -2.08 -11.36
C LYS A 12 -2.15 -2.68 -12.31
N ASN A 13 -2.44 -1.99 -13.39
CA ASN A 13 -3.34 -2.44 -14.42
C ASN A 13 -2.72 -2.25 -15.80
N ARG A 14 -2.92 -3.20 -16.70
CA ARG A 14 -2.45 -3.07 -18.08
C ARG A 14 -3.22 -1.93 -18.76
N TYR A 15 -2.50 -1.00 -19.36
CA TYR A 15 -3.08 0.13 -20.10
C TYR A 15 -3.09 -0.13 -21.60
N ASN A 16 -1.96 -0.60 -22.15
CA ASN A 16 -1.81 -1.03 -23.53
C ASN A 16 -0.73 -2.13 -23.61
N GLU A 17 -0.26 -2.45 -24.83
CA GLU A 17 0.72 -3.51 -25.01
C GLU A 17 2.03 -3.29 -24.24
N ASN A 18 2.49 -2.05 -24.14
CA ASN A 18 3.79 -1.68 -23.57
C ASN A 18 3.71 -0.88 -22.29
N SER A 19 2.50 -0.54 -21.81
CA SER A 19 2.34 0.36 -20.68
C SER A 19 1.37 -0.19 -19.65
N ILE A 20 1.59 0.20 -18.40
CA ILE A 20 0.69 -0.06 -17.29
C ILE A 20 0.31 1.24 -16.60
N ILE A 21 -0.83 1.27 -15.93
CA ILE A 21 -1.17 2.29 -14.95
C ILE A 21 -0.88 1.71 -13.58
N ALA A 22 -0.08 2.41 -12.79
CA ALA A 22 0.22 2.08 -11.40
C ALA A 22 -0.35 3.12 -10.46
N GLU A 23 -0.85 2.68 -9.31
CA GLU A 23 -1.18 3.54 -8.18
C GLU A 23 -0.14 3.31 -7.09
N VAL A 24 0.43 4.40 -6.59
CA VAL A 24 1.50 4.39 -5.58
C VAL A 24 1.09 5.31 -4.44
N PHE A 25 1.22 4.83 -3.20
CA PHE A 25 1.06 5.67 -2.02
C PHE A 25 2.42 6.24 -1.64
N THR A 26 2.61 7.51 -1.95
CA THR A 26 3.87 8.22 -1.76
C THR A 26 3.88 8.99 -0.44
N GLN A 27 5.07 9.28 0.08
CA GLN A 27 5.25 9.94 1.36
C GLN A 27 4.71 11.37 1.36
N ASN A 28 5.08 12.15 0.35
CA ASN A 28 4.79 13.58 0.33
C ASN A 28 3.58 13.97 -0.52
N TYR A 29 3.15 13.11 -1.44
CA TYR A 29 2.05 13.42 -2.37
C TYR A 29 0.83 12.51 -2.19
N GLY A 30 0.89 11.53 -1.28
CA GLY A 30 -0.20 10.58 -1.03
C GLY A 30 -0.39 9.58 -2.16
N LYS A 31 -1.63 9.17 -2.40
CA LYS A 31 -1.96 8.23 -3.46
C LYS A 31 -1.98 8.92 -4.82
N ILE A 32 -1.11 8.49 -5.72
CA ILE A 32 -0.97 9.04 -7.07
C ILE A 32 -1.02 7.92 -8.10
N SER A 33 -1.70 8.19 -9.21
CA SER A 33 -1.74 7.32 -10.38
C SER A 33 -0.81 7.83 -11.47
N GLY A 34 -0.11 6.93 -12.15
CA GLY A 34 0.77 7.27 -13.25
C GLY A 34 0.95 6.14 -14.25
N ILE A 35 1.22 6.51 -15.50
CA ILE A 35 1.52 5.56 -16.58
C ILE A 35 3.01 5.22 -16.55
N ILE A 36 3.34 3.94 -16.60
CA ILE A 36 4.70 3.44 -16.72
C ILE A 36 4.87 2.86 -18.11
N PHE A 37 5.68 3.53 -18.93
CA PHE A 37 6.08 3.01 -20.23
C PHE A 37 7.07 1.85 -20.06
N GLY A 38 6.94 0.84 -20.92
CA GLY A 38 7.75 -0.37 -20.78
C GLY A 38 7.42 -1.21 -19.53
N GLY A 39 6.31 -0.90 -18.85
CA GLY A 39 5.88 -1.59 -17.63
C GLY A 39 5.60 -3.08 -17.82
N THR A 40 5.40 -3.51 -19.04
CA THR A 40 5.26 -4.93 -19.41
C THR A 40 6.61 -5.63 -19.64
N SER A 41 7.73 -4.89 -19.70
CA SER A 41 9.06 -5.46 -19.85
C SER A 41 9.43 -6.32 -18.62
N LYS A 42 10.22 -7.36 -18.85
CA LYS A 42 10.63 -8.29 -17.80
C LYS A 42 11.32 -7.60 -16.61
N LYS A 43 12.17 -6.61 -16.89
CA LYS A 43 12.89 -5.83 -15.87
C LYS A 43 11.92 -5.04 -14.99
N ILE A 44 11.07 -4.23 -15.60
CA ILE A 44 10.13 -3.34 -14.87
C ILE A 44 9.07 -4.18 -14.15
N LYS A 45 8.59 -5.26 -14.78
CA LYS A 45 7.62 -6.18 -14.18
C LYS A 45 8.10 -6.76 -12.84
N ASN A 46 9.39 -7.00 -12.69
CA ASN A 46 9.96 -7.49 -11.43
C ASN A 46 9.91 -6.41 -10.32
N TYR A 47 9.99 -5.13 -10.65
CA TYR A 47 9.87 -4.04 -9.68
C TYR A 47 8.42 -3.83 -9.22
N LEU A 48 7.46 -4.15 -10.07
CA LEU A 48 6.06 -3.85 -9.89
C LEU A 48 5.31 -5.02 -9.24
N GLN A 49 5.77 -5.43 -8.08
CA GLN A 49 5.01 -6.30 -7.18
C GLN A 49 4.28 -5.44 -6.16
N ILE A 50 2.96 -5.72 -5.97
CA ILE A 50 2.13 -4.99 -4.98
C ILE A 50 2.81 -5.09 -3.61
N GLY A 51 2.96 -3.95 -2.94
CA GLY A 51 3.66 -3.84 -1.67
C GLY A 51 5.15 -3.52 -1.77
N ASN A 52 5.77 -3.61 -2.95
CA ASN A 52 7.16 -3.17 -3.09
C ASN A 52 7.29 -1.68 -2.85
N LYS A 53 8.37 -1.29 -2.16
CA LYS A 53 8.75 0.12 -2.02
C LYS A 53 9.57 0.53 -3.23
N ILE A 54 9.08 1.53 -3.94
CA ILE A 54 9.66 2.05 -5.18
C ILE A 54 9.92 3.55 -5.07
N HIS A 55 10.93 4.01 -5.77
CA HIS A 55 11.13 5.41 -6.06
C HIS A 55 10.44 5.74 -7.38
N VAL A 56 9.63 6.77 -7.39
CA VAL A 56 8.89 7.24 -8.56
C VAL A 56 9.34 8.66 -8.93
N ASN A 57 9.67 8.87 -10.19
CA ASN A 57 9.79 10.19 -10.75
C ASN A 57 8.53 10.46 -11.58
N TYR A 58 7.73 11.40 -11.11
CA TYR A 58 6.44 11.75 -11.71
C TYR A 58 6.61 12.96 -12.64
N ASN A 59 6.03 12.86 -13.82
CA ASN A 59 5.98 13.95 -14.78
C ASN A 59 4.58 14.08 -15.38
N SER A 60 3.97 15.25 -15.25
CA SER A 60 2.70 15.58 -15.90
C SER A 60 2.77 16.92 -16.61
N LYS A 61 2.30 16.95 -17.84
CA LYS A 61 2.20 18.18 -18.64
C LYS A 61 0.96 19.03 -18.29
N SER A 62 -0.02 18.45 -17.61
CA SER A 62 -1.29 19.09 -17.27
C SER A 62 -1.85 18.48 -15.99
N SER A 63 -2.45 19.31 -15.15
CA SER A 63 -3.13 18.87 -13.92
C SER A 63 -4.38 18.00 -14.19
N ASN A 64 -4.94 18.08 -15.39
CA ASN A 64 -6.17 17.36 -15.76
C ASN A 64 -5.91 16.03 -16.48
N ARG A 65 -4.67 15.59 -16.57
CA ARG A 65 -4.30 14.33 -17.22
C ARG A 65 -3.41 13.50 -16.31
N ILE A 66 -3.60 12.19 -16.40
CA ILE A 66 -2.70 11.24 -15.72
C ILE A 66 -1.27 11.47 -16.20
N GLY A 67 -0.34 11.55 -15.25
CA GLY A 67 1.08 11.71 -15.54
C GLY A 67 1.79 10.40 -15.80
N TYR A 68 3.09 10.49 -15.93
CA TYR A 68 3.98 9.37 -16.22
C TYR A 68 4.92 9.13 -15.05
N PHE A 69 5.17 7.86 -14.75
CA PHE A 69 6.15 7.42 -13.78
C PHE A 69 7.38 6.82 -14.47
N LYS A 70 8.57 7.24 -14.02
CA LYS A 70 9.77 6.42 -14.10
C LYS A 70 9.97 5.79 -12.73
N VAL A 71 10.27 4.49 -12.69
CA VAL A 71 10.30 3.73 -11.44
C VAL A 71 11.65 3.05 -11.24
N GLU A 72 12.11 3.06 -9.99
CA GLU A 72 13.27 2.31 -9.53
C GLU A 72 12.91 1.57 -8.24
N ILE A 73 13.48 0.39 -8.06
CA ILE A 73 13.24 -0.37 -6.83
C ILE A 73 14.01 0.24 -5.66
N VAL A 74 13.34 0.46 -4.54
CA VAL A 74 13.95 0.84 -3.26
C VAL A 74 14.10 -0.39 -2.38
N LYS A 75 13.02 -1.14 -2.20
CA LYS A 75 13.02 -2.38 -1.40
C LYS A 75 12.02 -3.37 -2.00
N ALA A 76 12.51 -4.54 -2.35
CA ALA A 76 11.68 -5.66 -2.77
C ALA A 76 11.07 -6.35 -1.53
N THR A 77 9.99 -5.80 -1.00
CA THR A 77 9.34 -6.27 0.23
C THR A 77 8.52 -7.53 0.00
N THR A 78 7.74 -7.58 -1.04
CA THR A 78 6.80 -8.68 -1.34
C THR A 78 7.48 -9.96 -1.81
N PRO A 79 8.53 -9.93 -2.66
CA PRO A 79 9.19 -11.15 -3.11
C PRO A 79 9.76 -12.03 -2.00
N ILE A 80 10.07 -11.46 -0.83
CA ILE A 80 10.56 -12.20 0.35
C ILE A 80 9.54 -13.25 0.81
N TYR A 81 8.25 -13.03 0.52
CA TYR A 81 7.13 -13.85 0.98
C TYR A 81 6.50 -14.72 -0.12
N PHE A 82 7.14 -14.89 -1.29
CA PHE A 82 6.58 -15.70 -2.38
C PHE A 82 6.25 -17.14 -1.98
N ASP A 83 6.97 -17.68 -1.01
CA ASP A 83 6.72 -19.02 -0.47
C ASP A 83 5.68 -19.04 0.67
N ASN A 84 5.09 -17.89 1.02
CA ASN A 84 4.10 -17.77 2.10
C ASN A 84 2.81 -17.13 1.59
N SER A 85 1.87 -17.98 1.17
CA SER A 85 0.58 -17.55 0.58
C SER A 85 -0.26 -16.70 1.52
N ILE A 86 -0.20 -16.96 2.84
CA ILE A 86 -0.98 -16.20 3.84
C ILE A 86 -0.44 -14.77 3.94
N LYS A 87 0.88 -14.61 4.06
CA LYS A 87 1.50 -13.28 4.07
C LYS A 87 1.28 -12.53 2.76
N LEU A 88 1.34 -13.20 1.61
CA LEU A 88 1.01 -12.57 0.32
C LEU A 88 -0.44 -12.09 0.27
N CYS A 89 -1.37 -12.87 0.79
CA CYS A 89 -2.78 -12.47 0.89
C CYS A 89 -2.93 -11.22 1.77
N CYS A 90 -2.27 -11.18 2.93
CA CYS A 90 -2.30 -10.01 3.82
C CYS A 90 -1.66 -8.77 3.19
N ILE A 91 -0.55 -8.91 2.46
CA ILE A 91 0.07 -7.80 1.72
C ILE A 91 -0.92 -7.23 0.70
N THR A 92 -1.56 -8.08 -0.08
CA THR A 92 -2.55 -7.67 -1.08
C THR A 92 -3.73 -6.98 -0.42
N SER A 93 -4.26 -7.53 0.68
CA SER A 93 -5.36 -6.94 1.44
C SER A 93 -5.00 -5.59 2.04
N ALA A 94 -3.83 -5.48 2.68
CA ALA A 94 -3.36 -4.23 3.28
C ALA A 94 -3.19 -3.12 2.23
N MET A 95 -2.57 -3.42 1.09
CA MET A 95 -2.39 -2.44 0.01
C MET A 95 -3.73 -2.05 -0.62
N HIS A 96 -4.67 -2.98 -0.75
CA HIS A 96 -6.04 -2.67 -1.19
C HIS A 96 -6.79 -1.77 -0.21
N LEU A 97 -6.68 -2.01 1.08
CA LEU A 97 -7.29 -1.14 2.11
C LEU A 97 -6.74 0.28 2.01
N VAL A 98 -5.43 0.44 1.93
CA VAL A 98 -4.80 1.76 1.74
C VAL A 98 -5.31 2.42 0.45
N LYS A 99 -5.37 1.66 -0.66
CA LYS A 99 -5.89 2.15 -1.94
C LYS A 99 -7.33 2.65 -1.85
N LEU A 100 -8.20 1.86 -1.23
CA LEU A 100 -9.66 2.16 -1.19
C LEU A 100 -9.99 3.27 -0.22
N LEU A 101 -9.27 3.37 0.89
CA LEU A 101 -9.63 4.23 2.00
C LEU A 101 -8.90 5.59 1.99
N THR A 102 -7.87 5.77 1.15
CA THR A 102 -7.17 7.04 1.04
C THR A 102 -7.63 7.85 -0.15
N ALA A 103 -7.68 9.18 0.02
CA ALA A 103 -7.99 10.10 -1.06
C ALA A 103 -6.81 10.28 -2.02
N GLU A 104 -7.09 10.58 -3.28
CA GLU A 104 -6.07 10.86 -4.29
C GLU A 104 -5.38 12.19 -4.05
N ALA A 105 -4.09 12.26 -4.31
CA ALA A 105 -3.24 13.44 -4.16
C ALA A 105 -3.32 14.12 -2.77
N GLN A 106 -3.58 13.33 -1.74
CA GLN A 106 -3.65 13.78 -0.35
C GLN A 106 -2.58 13.05 0.48
N SER A 107 -1.51 13.77 0.83
CA SER A 107 -0.45 13.20 1.68
C SER A 107 -0.97 12.93 3.09
N ASN A 108 -0.55 11.81 3.66
CA ASN A 108 -0.81 11.46 5.04
C ASN A 108 0.39 10.68 5.58
N ASN A 109 1.24 11.39 6.31
CA ASN A 109 2.47 10.80 6.82
C ASN A 109 2.22 9.70 7.86
N ASP A 110 1.15 9.80 8.65
CA ASP A 110 0.83 8.77 9.65
C ASP A 110 0.44 7.46 8.98
N ILE A 111 -0.33 7.53 7.89
CA ILE A 111 -0.66 6.34 7.08
C ILE A 111 0.61 5.80 6.40
N TYR A 112 1.50 6.67 5.90
CA TYR A 112 2.74 6.23 5.29
C TYR A 112 3.63 5.45 6.27
N ILE A 113 3.79 5.98 7.49
CA ILE A 113 4.50 5.30 8.58
C ILE A 113 3.82 3.97 8.92
N LEU A 114 2.48 3.95 8.97
CA LEU A 114 1.72 2.73 9.25
C LEU A 114 1.96 1.65 8.19
N VAL A 115 2.13 2.03 6.91
CA VAL A 115 2.48 1.08 5.85
C VAL A 115 3.92 0.56 6.01
N ASP A 116 4.87 1.41 6.42
CA ASP A 116 6.23 0.94 6.78
C ASP A 116 6.16 -0.07 7.94
N GLU A 117 5.42 0.23 9.01
CA GLU A 117 5.20 -0.67 10.15
C GLU A 117 4.57 -2.02 9.75
N PHE A 118 3.69 -2.03 8.75
CA PHE A 118 3.08 -3.27 8.24
C PHE A 118 4.11 -4.27 7.74
N PHE A 119 5.11 -3.82 7.01
CA PHE A 119 6.15 -4.73 6.50
C PHE A 119 7.10 -5.19 7.60
N ASP A 120 7.28 -4.41 8.66
CA ASP A 120 8.07 -4.81 9.82
C ASP A 120 7.32 -5.88 10.64
N LEU A 121 6.04 -5.71 10.91
CA LEU A 121 5.24 -6.67 11.66
C LEU A 121 5.17 -8.06 11.01
N LEU A 122 5.25 -8.16 9.69
CA LEU A 122 5.25 -9.46 8.99
C LEU A 122 6.47 -10.34 9.33
N THR A 123 7.49 -9.78 9.95
CA THR A 123 8.68 -10.50 10.41
C THR A 123 8.52 -11.09 11.81
N HIS A 124 7.50 -10.70 12.56
CA HIS A 124 7.27 -11.12 13.94
C HIS A 124 6.54 -12.48 14.02
N ASP A 125 6.71 -13.19 15.12
CA ASP A 125 6.05 -14.49 15.33
C ASP A 125 4.53 -14.35 15.49
N ASN A 126 4.07 -13.28 16.14
CA ASN A 126 2.65 -12.96 16.37
C ASN A 126 2.05 -12.01 15.32
N TRP A 127 2.62 -12.00 14.10
CA TRP A 127 2.26 -11.05 13.04
C TRP A 127 0.76 -11.04 12.66
N ILE A 128 0.03 -12.16 12.82
CA ILE A 128 -1.41 -12.21 12.52
C ILE A 128 -2.20 -11.33 13.48
N GLU A 129 -1.90 -11.40 14.78
CA GLU A 129 -2.54 -10.53 15.78
C GLU A 129 -2.18 -9.07 15.54
N GLU A 130 -0.90 -8.80 15.27
CA GLU A 130 -0.42 -7.46 14.97
C GLU A 130 -1.07 -6.90 13.69
N TYR A 131 -1.34 -7.73 12.69
CA TYR A 131 -2.04 -7.34 11.47
C TYR A 131 -3.48 -6.89 11.75
N ILE A 132 -4.20 -7.57 12.65
CA ILE A 132 -5.54 -7.16 13.06
C ILE A 132 -5.51 -5.78 13.72
N PHE A 133 -4.57 -5.54 14.62
CA PHE A 133 -4.39 -4.21 15.24
C PHE A 133 -3.95 -3.15 14.23
N TRP A 134 -3.16 -3.52 13.24
CA TRP A 134 -2.77 -2.65 12.14
C TRP A 134 -4.00 -2.17 11.33
N GLU A 135 -4.90 -3.06 10.98
CA GLU A 135 -6.14 -2.70 10.28
C GLU A 135 -7.01 -1.74 11.11
N LEU A 136 -7.16 -2.02 12.41
CA LEU A 136 -7.91 -1.14 13.32
C LEU A 136 -7.26 0.25 13.44
N LYS A 137 -5.93 0.30 13.48
CA LYS A 137 -5.17 1.57 13.52
C LYS A 137 -5.34 2.36 12.22
N LEU A 138 -5.33 1.67 11.06
CA LEU A 138 -5.61 2.31 9.76
C LEU A 138 -7.00 2.95 9.74
N LEU A 139 -8.02 2.20 10.15
CA LEU A 139 -9.40 2.70 10.20
C LEU A 139 -9.52 3.91 11.14
N LYS A 140 -8.86 3.87 12.29
CA LYS A 140 -8.84 4.97 13.24
C LYS A 140 -8.20 6.24 12.67
N LEU A 141 -7.05 6.11 11.99
CA LEU A 141 -6.36 7.24 11.33
C LEU A 141 -7.22 7.87 10.22
N LEU A 142 -8.13 7.10 9.64
CA LEU A 142 -9.05 7.55 8.59
C LEU A 142 -10.37 8.09 9.17
N GLY A 143 -10.52 8.16 10.49
CA GLY A 143 -11.72 8.67 11.17
C GLY A 143 -12.81 7.64 11.41
N TYR A 144 -12.58 6.36 11.10
CA TYR A 144 -13.49 5.25 11.41
C TYR A 144 -13.12 4.65 12.79
N ASP A 145 -13.44 5.35 13.86
CA ASP A 145 -13.21 4.81 15.21
C ASP A 145 -14.30 3.77 15.53
N LEU A 146 -13.94 2.51 15.39
CA LEU A 146 -14.76 1.40 15.84
C LEU A 146 -14.61 1.29 17.37
N GLU A 147 -15.56 1.84 18.12
CA GLU A 147 -15.60 1.70 19.57
C GLU A 147 -15.94 0.23 19.97
N LEU A 148 -15.01 -0.67 19.67
CA LEU A 148 -15.20 -2.12 19.88
C LEU A 148 -15.54 -2.47 21.34
N LYS A 149 -15.08 -1.64 22.30
CA LYS A 149 -15.41 -1.81 23.73
C LYS A 149 -16.91 -1.70 24.02
N LYS A 150 -17.66 -0.98 23.19
CA LYS A 150 -19.12 -0.84 23.30
C LYS A 150 -19.87 -1.96 22.58
N MET A 151 -19.19 -2.69 21.70
CA MET A 151 -19.79 -3.76 20.88
C MET A 151 -19.60 -5.15 21.49
N VAL A 152 -18.73 -5.30 22.50
CA VAL A 152 -18.46 -6.59 23.16
C VAL A 152 -19.28 -6.66 24.44
N GLU A 153 -20.30 -7.52 24.47
CA GLU A 153 -20.95 -7.94 25.70
C GLU A 153 -19.97 -8.85 26.47
N LYS A 154 -19.67 -8.49 27.72
CA LYS A 154 -18.93 -9.37 28.62
C LYS A 154 -19.89 -10.45 29.10
N GLU A 155 -19.78 -11.66 28.58
CA GLU A 155 -20.30 -12.83 29.28
C GLU A 155 -19.45 -13.04 30.54
N VAL A 156 -20.04 -12.76 31.69
CA VAL A 156 -19.48 -13.21 32.97
C VAL A 156 -19.86 -14.68 33.10
N ILE A 157 -18.92 -15.56 32.79
CA ILE A 157 -19.04 -16.99 33.16
C ILE A 157 -18.78 -17.01 34.65
N GLU A 158 -19.86 -17.08 35.45
CA GLU A 158 -19.77 -17.47 36.85
C GLU A 158 -19.30 -18.94 36.86
N GLY A 159 -18.01 -19.14 37.15
CA GLY A 159 -17.48 -20.45 37.47
C GLY A 159 -17.92 -20.84 38.87
N GLU A 160 -18.51 -22.02 38.96
CA GLU A 160 -18.66 -22.79 40.22
C GLU A 160 -17.31 -23.10 40.85
#